data_f15c18c9cd10a4d0c0ca7f8abbc060fc
#
_entry.id   f15c18c9cd10a4d0c0ca7f8abbc060fc
#
_cell.length_a   1.000
_cell.length_b   1.000
_cell.length_c   1.000
_cell.angle_alpha   90.00
_cell.angle_beta   90.00
_cell.angle_gamma   90.00
#
_symmetry.space_group_name_H-M   'P 1'
#
loop_
_entity.id
_entity.type
_entity.pdbx_description
1 polymer ?
#
loop_
_entity_poly.entity_id
_entity_poly.type
_entity_poly.pdbx_seq_one_letter_code
_entity_poly.pdbx_strand_id
1 'polypeptide(L)'
;MDDAFRRQWAIQLAKERAEQARSWTPTYDEPERRPLERSRWLGLQVRSLLALVAVAEEGSFVQAARRLGYSRSTISHQIAQLESAIGESLVVRGSGSRSVTVTPAGNLVVAHGRAVLKVLESAEAQLAELARRERARRSLGPARWEPVGSPRPAQG
;
A
#
# COMPACT_ATOMS: atom_id res chain seq x y z
N MET A 1 -38.95 2.44 9.09
CA MET A 1 -38.16 1.38 8.39
C MET A 1 -37.68 0.43 9.45
N ASP A 2 -38.22 -0.80 9.44
CA ASP A 2 -38.18 -1.80 10.51
C ASP A 2 -36.76 -2.33 10.74
N ASP A 3 -36.38 -2.56 11.99
CA ASP A 3 -35.05 -3.08 12.39
C ASP A 3 -34.79 -4.50 11.82
N ALA A 4 -35.85 -5.28 11.61
CA ALA A 4 -35.78 -6.58 10.98
C ALA A 4 -35.32 -6.48 9.52
N PHE A 5 -35.82 -5.51 8.77
CA PHE A 5 -35.44 -5.26 7.39
C PHE A 5 -33.97 -4.86 7.27
N ARG A 6 -33.46 -4.00 8.18
CA ARG A 6 -32.05 -3.57 8.19
C ARG A 6 -31.11 -4.75 8.45
N ARG A 7 -31.47 -5.64 9.37
CA ARG A 7 -30.67 -6.86 9.67
C ARG A 7 -30.66 -7.82 8.49
N GLN A 8 -31.80 -8.05 7.87
CA GLN A 8 -31.90 -8.94 6.72
C GLN A 8 -31.15 -8.41 5.51
N TRP A 9 -31.23 -7.10 5.28
CA TRP A 9 -30.48 -6.42 4.21
C TRP A 9 -28.95 -6.46 4.45
N ALA A 10 -28.50 -6.26 5.69
CA ALA A 10 -27.09 -6.35 6.05
C ALA A 10 -26.53 -7.78 5.86
N ILE A 11 -27.31 -8.80 6.19
CA ILE A 11 -26.95 -10.22 5.97
C ILE A 11 -26.87 -10.54 4.47
N GLN A 12 -27.82 -10.05 3.68
CA GLN A 12 -27.82 -10.23 2.23
C GLN A 12 -26.62 -9.57 1.58
N LEU A 13 -26.31 -8.33 1.95
CA LEU A 13 -25.16 -7.58 1.44
C LEU A 13 -23.83 -8.25 1.85
N ALA A 14 -23.76 -8.82 3.04
CA ALA A 14 -22.58 -9.57 3.49
C ALA A 14 -22.38 -10.88 2.69
N LYS A 15 -23.47 -11.58 2.35
CA LYS A 15 -23.43 -12.76 1.49
C LYS A 15 -22.97 -12.43 0.08
N GLU A 16 -23.52 -11.39 -0.54
CA GLU A 16 -23.14 -10.94 -1.89
C GLU A 16 -21.66 -10.53 -1.95
N ARG A 17 -21.17 -9.81 -0.93
CA ARG A 17 -19.74 -9.47 -0.82
C ARG A 17 -18.86 -10.70 -0.62
N ALA A 18 -19.31 -11.69 0.15
CA ALA A 18 -18.58 -12.93 0.35
C ALA A 18 -18.54 -13.79 -0.93
N GLU A 19 -19.61 -13.80 -1.71
CA GLU A 19 -19.67 -14.47 -3.02
C GLU A 19 -18.80 -13.77 -4.05
N GLN A 20 -18.82 -12.44 -4.12
CA GLN A 20 -17.92 -11.66 -4.97
C GLN A 20 -16.45 -11.86 -4.59
N ALA A 21 -16.14 -11.94 -3.29
CA ALA A 21 -14.78 -12.23 -2.84
C ALA A 21 -14.33 -13.67 -3.18
N ARG A 22 -15.26 -14.63 -3.26
CA ARG A 22 -14.97 -16.01 -3.69
C ARG A 22 -14.84 -16.14 -5.21
N SER A 23 -15.57 -15.33 -5.98
CA SER A 23 -15.51 -15.32 -7.45
C SER A 23 -14.35 -14.47 -7.99
N TRP A 24 -13.69 -13.70 -7.12
CA TRP A 24 -12.47 -12.99 -7.49
C TRP A 24 -11.30 -13.97 -7.52
N THR A 25 -11.18 -14.70 -8.60
CA THR A 25 -9.94 -15.36 -8.96
C THR A 25 -9.11 -14.32 -9.71
N PRO A 26 -7.95 -13.92 -9.16
CA PRO A 26 -7.01 -13.14 -9.97
C PRO A 26 -6.68 -13.99 -11.19
N THR A 27 -6.99 -13.49 -12.38
CA THR A 27 -6.49 -14.01 -13.64
C THR A 27 -4.99 -13.70 -13.74
N TYR A 28 -4.23 -14.17 -12.76
CA TYR A 28 -2.83 -14.44 -12.96
C TYR A 28 -2.79 -15.83 -13.60
N ASP A 29 -2.37 -15.88 -14.85
CA ASP A 29 -1.82 -17.10 -15.42
C ASP A 29 -0.80 -17.59 -14.38
N GLU A 30 -1.18 -18.63 -13.61
CA GLU A 30 -0.35 -19.11 -12.49
C GLU A 30 0.95 -19.67 -13.11
N PRO A 31 2.05 -18.91 -13.10
CA PRO A 31 3.33 -19.58 -13.21
C PRO A 31 3.39 -20.47 -11.96
N GLU A 32 3.67 -21.77 -12.18
CA GLU A 32 3.81 -22.82 -11.18
C GLU A 32 4.18 -22.22 -9.82
N ARG A 33 3.31 -22.38 -8.81
CA ARG A 33 3.49 -21.81 -7.46
C ARG A 33 4.86 -22.21 -6.93
N ARG A 34 5.89 -21.48 -7.33
CA ARG A 34 7.17 -21.56 -6.66
C ARG A 34 6.91 -21.04 -5.25
N PRO A 35 7.19 -21.85 -4.21
CA PRO A 35 7.05 -21.38 -2.85
C PRO A 35 7.71 -20.01 -2.75
N LEU A 36 7.00 -19.00 -2.25
CA LEU A 36 7.53 -17.65 -2.08
C LEU A 36 8.90 -17.65 -1.40
N GLU A 37 9.13 -18.62 -0.50
CA GLU A 37 10.36 -18.87 0.22
C GLU A 37 11.60 -19.12 -0.67
N ARG A 38 11.41 -19.48 -1.94
CA ARG A 38 12.49 -19.66 -2.92
C ARG A 38 12.73 -18.45 -3.81
N SER A 39 11.92 -17.41 -3.69
CA SER A 39 12.13 -16.18 -4.45
C SER A 39 13.33 -15.43 -3.88
N ARG A 40 14.37 -15.27 -4.68
CA ARG A 40 15.52 -14.40 -4.34
C ARG A 40 15.09 -12.95 -4.05
N TRP A 41 13.87 -12.60 -4.41
CA TRP A 41 13.32 -11.26 -4.30
C TRP A 41 12.64 -10.99 -2.97
N LEU A 42 12.43 -11.99 -2.11
CA LEU A 42 11.86 -11.81 -0.77
C LEU A 42 12.74 -10.94 0.16
N GLY A 43 14.03 -10.85 -0.13
CA GLY A 43 14.94 -9.95 0.58
C GLY A 43 14.95 -8.50 0.05
N LEU A 44 14.17 -8.20 -0.99
CA LEU A 44 14.12 -6.85 -1.56
C LEU A 44 13.48 -5.87 -0.58
N GLN A 45 14.19 -4.79 -0.34
CA GLN A 45 13.67 -3.72 0.49
C GLN A 45 12.85 -2.75 -0.37
N VAL A 46 11.64 -2.43 0.05
CA VAL A 46 10.75 -1.46 -0.63
C VAL A 46 11.46 -0.12 -0.87
N ARG A 47 12.31 0.30 0.07
CA ARG A 47 13.12 1.54 -0.09
C ARG A 47 14.06 1.50 -1.29
N SER A 48 14.58 0.32 -1.66
CA SER A 48 15.44 0.17 -2.84
C SER A 48 14.64 0.28 -4.14
N LEU A 49 13.40 -0.22 -4.17
CA LEU A 49 12.47 0.00 -5.29
C LEU A 49 12.12 1.48 -5.41
N LEU A 50 11.83 2.16 -4.30
CA LEU A 50 11.55 3.60 -4.28
C LEU A 50 12.73 4.41 -4.80
N ALA A 51 13.96 4.06 -4.40
CA ALA A 51 15.18 4.71 -4.89
C ALA A 51 15.35 4.56 -6.40
N LEU A 52 15.12 3.36 -6.95
CA LEU A 52 15.19 3.11 -8.39
C LEU A 52 14.12 3.90 -9.15
N VAL A 53 12.88 3.90 -8.68
CA VAL A 53 11.79 4.68 -9.29
C VAL A 53 12.12 6.16 -9.30
N ALA A 54 12.61 6.72 -8.19
CA ALA A 54 13.00 8.12 -8.10
C ALA A 54 14.16 8.44 -9.04
N VAL A 55 15.18 7.58 -9.14
CA VAL A 55 16.31 7.79 -10.07
C VAL A 55 15.85 7.71 -11.53
N ALA A 56 14.92 6.83 -11.85
CA ALA A 56 14.35 6.73 -13.19
C ALA A 56 13.56 7.98 -13.60
N GLU A 57 12.83 8.58 -12.65
CA GLU A 57 12.03 9.78 -12.88
C GLU A 57 12.88 11.05 -12.96
N GLU A 58 13.86 11.16 -12.11
CA GLU A 58 14.72 12.35 -12.03
C GLU A 58 15.90 12.30 -13.04
N GLY A 59 16.22 11.14 -13.59
CA GLY A 59 17.41 10.96 -14.42
C GLY A 59 18.74 11.24 -13.71
N SER A 60 18.73 11.35 -12.37
CA SER A 60 19.85 11.80 -11.56
C SER A 60 19.81 11.27 -10.14
N PHE A 61 20.91 10.66 -9.69
CA PHE A 61 21.06 10.23 -8.29
C PHE A 61 20.97 11.40 -7.29
N VAL A 62 21.46 12.58 -7.67
CA VAL A 62 21.45 13.76 -6.80
C VAL A 62 20.02 14.29 -6.62
N GLN A 63 19.26 14.37 -7.69
CA GLN A 63 17.87 14.84 -7.63
C GLN A 63 16.99 13.82 -6.90
N ALA A 64 17.12 12.53 -7.20
CA ALA A 64 16.41 11.47 -6.48
C ALA A 64 16.73 11.51 -4.96
N ALA A 65 17.98 11.70 -4.60
CA ALA A 65 18.38 11.83 -3.20
C ALA A 65 17.71 13.02 -2.51
N ARG A 66 17.70 14.19 -3.16
CA ARG A 66 17.02 15.39 -2.65
C ARG A 66 15.51 15.16 -2.47
N ARG A 67 14.87 14.58 -3.47
CA ARG A 67 13.43 14.28 -3.44
C ARG A 67 13.06 13.34 -2.28
N LEU A 68 13.88 12.34 -2.02
CA LEU A 68 13.63 11.33 -1.00
C LEU A 68 14.18 11.68 0.40
N GLY A 69 14.88 12.82 0.54
CA GLY A 69 15.49 13.20 1.81
C GLY A 69 16.68 12.35 2.23
N TYR A 70 17.39 11.73 1.25
CA TYR A 70 18.57 10.90 1.49
C TYR A 70 19.86 11.54 0.95
N SER A 71 21.00 10.96 1.33
CA SER A 71 22.26 11.27 0.67
C SER A 71 22.37 10.55 -0.68
N ARG A 72 23.18 11.11 -1.62
CA ARG A 72 23.49 10.44 -2.89
C ARG A 72 24.09 9.04 -2.69
N SER A 73 24.96 8.88 -1.67
CA SER A 73 25.57 7.61 -1.33
C SER A 73 24.54 6.57 -0.88
N THR A 74 23.56 7.00 -0.11
CA THR A 74 22.43 6.13 0.32
C THR A 74 21.66 5.61 -0.88
N ILE A 75 21.25 6.48 -1.80
CA ILE A 75 20.53 6.07 -3.03
C ILE A 75 21.39 5.13 -3.87
N SER A 76 22.67 5.44 -4.05
CA SER A 76 23.60 4.58 -4.80
C SER A 76 23.73 3.20 -4.18
N HIS A 77 23.81 3.13 -2.85
CA HIS A 77 23.88 1.86 -2.11
C HIS A 77 22.59 1.05 -2.24
N GLN A 78 21.44 1.68 -2.12
CA GLN A 78 20.13 1.03 -2.27
C GLN A 78 19.96 0.43 -3.67
N ILE A 79 20.38 1.11 -4.71
CA ILE A 79 20.33 0.59 -6.08
C ILE A 79 21.32 -0.56 -6.26
N ALA A 80 22.55 -0.44 -5.74
CA ALA A 80 23.53 -1.53 -5.80
C ALA A 80 23.04 -2.80 -5.07
N GLN A 81 22.37 -2.66 -3.93
CA GLN A 81 21.74 -3.78 -3.25
C GLN A 81 20.63 -4.42 -4.10
N LEU A 82 19.82 -3.61 -4.77
CA LEU A 82 18.75 -4.08 -5.65
C LEU A 82 19.32 -4.84 -6.86
N GLU A 83 20.35 -4.29 -7.52
CA GLU A 83 21.06 -4.91 -8.63
C GLU A 83 21.70 -6.25 -8.21
N SER A 84 22.34 -6.28 -7.03
CA SER A 84 22.92 -7.51 -6.47
C SER A 84 21.87 -8.58 -6.20
N ALA A 85 20.69 -8.22 -5.67
CA ALA A 85 19.61 -9.16 -5.38
C ALA A 85 18.94 -9.69 -6.65
N ILE A 86 18.82 -8.86 -7.68
CA ILE A 86 18.23 -9.23 -8.98
C ILE A 86 19.25 -10.00 -9.84
N GLY A 87 20.53 -9.63 -9.76
CA GLY A 87 21.61 -10.18 -10.55
C GLY A 87 21.79 -9.47 -11.91
N GLU A 88 21.19 -8.29 -12.09
CA GLU A 88 21.22 -7.50 -13.32
C GLU A 88 21.49 -6.03 -13.02
N SER A 89 22.21 -5.34 -13.93
CA SER A 89 22.36 -3.90 -13.85
C SER A 89 21.06 -3.20 -14.24
N LEU A 90 20.56 -2.34 -13.40
CA LEU A 90 19.29 -1.62 -13.60
C LEU A 90 19.50 -0.19 -14.10
N VAL A 91 20.68 0.37 -13.86
CA VAL A 91 21.03 1.71 -14.30
C VAL A 91 22.43 1.75 -14.94
N VAL A 92 22.58 2.60 -15.95
CA VAL A 92 23.85 2.92 -16.56
C VAL A 92 24.20 4.37 -16.23
N ARG A 93 25.41 4.61 -15.73
CA ARG A 93 25.91 5.94 -15.50
C ARG A 93 26.51 6.47 -16.79
N GLY A 94 26.01 7.57 -17.31
CA GLY A 94 26.57 8.23 -18.47
C GLY A 94 27.99 8.78 -18.19
N SER A 95 28.76 9.01 -19.23
CA SER A 95 30.13 9.51 -19.19
C SER A 95 30.30 10.98 -18.66
N GLY A 96 29.22 11.58 -18.16
CA GLY A 96 29.24 12.85 -17.41
C GLY A 96 28.44 12.64 -16.15
N SER A 97 28.99 12.98 -14.99
CA SER A 97 28.52 12.64 -13.64
C SER A 97 27.08 13.03 -13.26
N ARG A 98 26.24 13.43 -14.20
CA ARG A 98 24.89 13.98 -13.96
C ARG A 98 23.73 13.22 -14.61
N SER A 99 23.96 12.42 -15.65
CA SER A 99 22.87 11.70 -16.32
C SER A 99 22.90 10.20 -16.00
N VAL A 100 21.74 9.65 -15.71
CA VAL A 100 21.54 8.22 -15.46
C VAL A 100 20.51 7.72 -16.48
N THR A 101 20.84 6.63 -17.14
CA THR A 101 19.92 5.93 -18.05
C THR A 101 19.51 4.61 -17.41
N VAL A 102 18.23 4.33 -17.45
CA VAL A 102 17.68 3.06 -16.94
C VAL A 102 17.84 1.99 -18.02
N THR A 103 18.31 0.80 -17.64
CA THR A 103 18.44 -0.34 -18.56
C THR A 103 17.06 -0.95 -18.91
N PRO A 104 16.95 -1.81 -19.93
CA PRO A 104 15.71 -2.55 -20.19
C PRO A 104 15.22 -3.35 -18.95
N ALA A 105 16.15 -4.02 -18.25
CA ALA A 105 15.84 -4.71 -16.99
C ALA A 105 15.37 -3.72 -15.91
N GLY A 106 16.03 -2.56 -15.80
CA GLY A 106 15.64 -1.49 -14.91
C GLY A 106 14.23 -0.97 -15.20
N ASN A 107 13.88 -0.76 -16.46
CA ASN A 107 12.54 -0.30 -16.84
C ASN A 107 11.45 -1.30 -16.43
N LEU A 108 11.71 -2.60 -16.54
CA LEU A 108 10.80 -3.65 -16.07
C LEU A 108 10.63 -3.56 -14.55
N VAL A 109 11.74 -3.44 -13.80
CA VAL A 109 11.69 -3.33 -12.34
C VAL A 109 11.03 -2.03 -11.89
N VAL A 110 11.25 -0.91 -12.59
CA VAL A 110 10.56 0.38 -12.32
C VAL A 110 9.05 0.24 -12.50
N ALA A 111 8.60 -0.41 -13.58
CA ALA A 111 7.17 -0.60 -13.82
C ALA A 111 6.49 -1.39 -12.69
N HIS A 112 7.07 -2.52 -12.29
CA HIS A 112 6.57 -3.33 -11.18
C HIS A 112 6.75 -2.64 -9.82
N GLY A 113 7.87 -1.94 -9.63
CA GLY A 113 8.14 -1.15 -8.43
C GLY A 113 7.07 -0.08 -8.18
N ARG A 114 6.67 0.65 -9.21
CA ARG A 114 5.56 1.62 -9.12
C ARG A 114 4.25 0.95 -8.69
N ALA A 115 3.95 -0.23 -9.23
CA ALA A 115 2.75 -0.96 -8.84
C ALA A 115 2.78 -1.36 -7.35
N VAL A 116 3.90 -1.88 -6.87
CA VAL A 116 4.10 -2.22 -5.45
C VAL A 116 3.96 -0.98 -4.55
N LEU A 117 4.60 0.13 -4.91
CA LEU A 117 4.51 1.39 -4.15
C LEU A 117 3.06 1.89 -4.08
N LYS A 118 2.34 1.84 -5.20
CA LYS A 118 0.91 2.24 -5.24
C LYS A 118 0.03 1.38 -4.34
N VAL A 119 0.29 0.07 -4.25
CA VAL A 119 -0.43 -0.82 -3.34
C VAL A 119 -0.16 -0.45 -1.87
N LEU A 120 1.08 -0.12 -1.53
CA LEU A 120 1.44 0.32 -0.18
C LEU A 120 0.78 1.65 0.18
N GLU A 121 0.82 2.64 -0.71
CA GLU A 121 0.13 3.93 -0.53
C GLU A 121 -1.38 3.74 -0.32
N SER A 122 -1.99 2.83 -1.07
CA SER A 122 -3.41 2.49 -0.90
C SER A 122 -3.68 1.87 0.47
N ALA A 123 -2.82 0.97 0.95
CA ALA A 123 -2.95 0.37 2.27
C ALA A 123 -2.80 1.40 3.39
N GLU A 124 -1.83 2.31 3.28
CA GLU A 124 -1.65 3.42 4.24
C GLU A 124 -2.89 4.32 4.30
N ALA A 125 -3.45 4.69 3.14
CA ALA A 125 -4.66 5.50 3.06
C ALA A 125 -5.87 4.80 3.73
N GLN A 126 -6.03 3.50 3.51
CA GLN A 126 -7.10 2.71 4.12
C GLN A 126 -6.94 2.60 5.64
N LEU A 127 -5.72 2.38 6.13
CA LEU A 127 -5.43 2.35 7.57
C LEU A 127 -5.68 3.73 8.23
N ALA A 128 -5.27 4.81 7.57
CA ALA A 128 -5.53 6.16 8.05
C ALA A 128 -7.03 6.46 8.15
N GLU A 129 -7.81 6.01 7.17
CA GLU A 129 -9.27 6.14 7.19
C GLU A 129 -9.90 5.31 8.31
N LEU A 130 -9.47 4.07 8.51
CA LEU A 130 -9.93 3.21 9.59
C LEU A 130 -9.67 3.87 10.95
N ALA A 131 -8.44 4.37 11.15
CA ALA A 131 -8.07 5.06 12.39
C ALA A 131 -8.91 6.33 12.64
N ARG A 132 -9.26 7.09 11.58
CA ARG A 132 -10.16 8.27 11.70
C ARG A 132 -11.55 7.84 12.15
N ARG A 133 -12.12 6.78 11.57
CA ARG A 133 -13.45 6.26 11.93
C ARG A 133 -13.49 5.77 13.36
N GLU A 134 -12.46 5.09 13.83
CA GLU A 134 -12.37 4.63 15.21
C GLU A 134 -12.27 5.78 16.22
N ARG A 135 -11.48 6.82 15.91
CA ARG A 135 -11.40 8.03 16.72
C ARG A 135 -12.75 8.75 16.81
N ALA A 136 -13.45 8.89 15.66
CA ALA A 136 -14.78 9.49 15.63
C ALA A 136 -15.80 8.68 16.48
N ARG A 137 -15.76 7.34 16.41
CA ARG A 137 -16.61 6.49 17.25
C ARG A 137 -16.32 6.68 18.74
N ARG A 138 -15.05 6.78 19.13
CA ARG A 138 -14.67 7.02 20.55
C ARG A 138 -15.07 8.42 21.04
N SER A 139 -15.00 9.43 20.18
CA SER A 139 -15.38 10.80 20.53
C SER A 139 -16.89 10.98 20.72
N LEU A 140 -17.71 10.14 20.06
CA LEU A 140 -19.17 10.19 20.22
C LEU A 140 -19.66 9.61 21.56
N GLY A 141 -18.78 9.01 22.38
CA GLY A 141 -19.13 8.39 23.66
C GLY A 141 -20.13 7.25 23.53
N PRO A 142 -20.38 6.47 24.58
CA PRO A 142 -21.53 5.59 24.60
C PRO A 142 -22.78 6.48 24.50
N ALA A 143 -23.65 6.18 23.54
CA ALA A 143 -24.92 6.87 23.40
C ALA A 143 -25.56 6.95 24.82
N ARG A 144 -25.66 8.16 25.37
CA ARG A 144 -26.28 8.36 26.64
C ARG A 144 -27.73 7.96 26.48
N TRP A 145 -28.04 6.73 26.86
CA TRP A 145 -29.41 6.28 26.91
C TRP A 145 -30.09 7.07 28.02
N GLU A 146 -30.88 8.06 27.67
CA GLU A 146 -31.81 8.66 28.58
C GLU A 146 -33.11 7.88 28.54
N PRO A 147 -33.51 7.23 29.65
CA PRO A 147 -34.80 6.58 29.68
C PRO A 147 -35.90 7.61 29.44
N VAL A 148 -36.59 7.48 28.33
CA VAL A 148 -37.80 8.25 28.06
C VAL A 148 -38.84 7.85 29.08
N GLY A 149 -39.12 8.78 30.00
CA GLY A 149 -40.26 8.68 30.89
C GLY A 149 -40.00 8.15 32.30
N SER A 150 -39.34 8.93 33.14
CA SER A 150 -39.66 8.85 34.58
C SER A 150 -40.98 9.59 34.82
N PRO A 151 -42.04 8.94 35.31
CA PRO A 151 -43.25 9.66 35.67
C PRO A 151 -42.93 10.66 36.82
N ARG A 152 -43.32 11.91 36.64
CA ARG A 152 -43.23 12.93 37.73
C ARG A 152 -44.04 12.43 38.91
N PRO A 153 -43.48 12.47 40.14
CA PRO A 153 -44.28 12.22 41.32
C PRO A 153 -45.39 13.26 41.41
N ALA A 154 -46.63 12.77 41.60
CA ALA A 154 -47.80 13.62 41.86
C ALA A 154 -47.55 14.38 43.15
N GLN A 155 -47.58 15.72 43.09
CA GLN A 155 -47.62 16.55 44.27
C GLN A 155 -49.03 16.50 44.83
N GLY A 156 -49.20 15.90 46.02
CA GLY A 156 -50.35 16.04 46.87
C GLY A 156 -50.16 17.19 47.83
#